data_7e6fbf24e449ca66a8ff38474a0a06ee
#
_entry.id   7e6fbf24e449ca66a8ff38474a0a06ee
#
_cell.length_a   1.000
_cell.length_b   1.000
_cell.length_c   1.000
_cell.angle_alpha   90.00
_cell.angle_beta   90.00
_cell.angle_gamma   90.00
#
_symmetry.space_group_name_H-M   'P 1'
#
loop_
_entity.id
_entity.type
_entity.pdbx_description
1 polymer ?
#
loop_
_entity_poly.entity_id
_entity_poly.type
_entity_poly.pdbx_seq_one_letter_code
_entity_poly.pdbx_strand_id
1 'polypeptide(L)'
;MKNKIYNSQIVLTALLILFSVTACNNWLDVKPKTEEEAEELFSNMDGFKAALAGVYLGLSQPELYGREMSFGMVSVLGQEWGEGATLDNSYSAYSYFLNYNYEQSASKSLIDAVWNKMYESIANVNTLIQYSDLKKDVLGDYYGIVKGEALALRAYMHFDLLRLFAPYDFSDNAKVAIPYVLEPKPAIAPQLTPAKFIEFVLDDLNKALDLLKIDPIYLGSDVSGIDNGYLANRNFHMN
;
A
#
# COMPACT_ATOMS: atom_id res chain seq x y z
N MET A 1 -29.65 -38.77 -55.90
CA MET A 1 -30.20 -38.46 -54.56
C MET A 1 -29.17 -38.57 -53.43
N LYS A 2 -28.25 -39.54 -53.46
CA LYS A 2 -27.20 -39.74 -52.38
C LYS A 2 -26.31 -38.54 -52.15
N ASN A 3 -25.84 -37.83 -53.18
CA ASN A 3 -24.92 -36.70 -53.03
C ASN A 3 -25.56 -35.45 -52.40
N LYS A 4 -26.87 -35.25 -52.54
CA LYS A 4 -27.58 -34.12 -51.91
C LYS A 4 -27.74 -34.29 -50.41
N ILE A 5 -27.93 -35.52 -49.94
CA ILE A 5 -28.03 -35.85 -48.52
C ILE A 5 -26.68 -35.72 -47.81
N TYR A 6 -25.61 -36.17 -48.47
CA TYR A 6 -24.23 -36.05 -47.95
C TYR A 6 -23.79 -34.59 -47.78
N ASN A 7 -24.07 -33.75 -48.77
CA ASN A 7 -23.76 -32.30 -48.66
C ASN A 7 -24.61 -31.60 -47.60
N SER A 8 -25.86 -32.00 -47.41
CA SER A 8 -26.69 -31.45 -46.30
C SER A 8 -26.18 -31.83 -44.93
N GLN A 9 -25.68 -33.05 -44.76
CA GLN A 9 -25.08 -33.49 -43.49
C GLN A 9 -23.78 -32.77 -43.15
N ILE A 10 -22.94 -32.52 -44.15
CA ILE A 10 -21.69 -31.75 -43.98
C ILE A 10 -21.99 -30.31 -43.57
N VAL A 11 -22.97 -29.67 -44.21
CA VAL A 11 -23.38 -28.30 -43.88
C VAL A 11 -23.94 -28.23 -42.46
N LEU A 12 -24.76 -29.21 -42.06
CA LEU A 12 -25.32 -29.26 -40.71
C LEU A 12 -24.25 -29.47 -39.65
N THR A 13 -23.26 -30.33 -39.93
CA THR A 13 -22.14 -30.57 -38.98
C THR A 13 -21.23 -29.34 -38.88
N ALA A 14 -20.95 -28.66 -39.99
CA ALA A 14 -20.19 -27.42 -40.00
C ALA A 14 -20.91 -26.28 -39.23
N LEU A 15 -22.23 -26.20 -39.37
CA LEU A 15 -23.04 -25.23 -38.63
C LEU A 15 -23.03 -25.51 -37.11
N LEU A 16 -23.09 -26.79 -36.72
CA LEU A 16 -23.02 -27.21 -35.30
C LEU A 16 -21.64 -26.88 -34.66
N ILE A 17 -20.57 -27.08 -35.45
CA ILE A 17 -19.20 -26.72 -34.98
C ILE A 17 -19.04 -25.20 -34.87
N LEU A 18 -19.65 -24.42 -35.78
CA LEU A 18 -19.60 -22.95 -35.71
C LEU A 18 -20.31 -22.40 -34.46
N PHE A 19 -21.41 -23.00 -34.01
CA PHE A 19 -22.13 -22.62 -32.80
C PHE A 19 -21.43 -23.02 -31.50
N SER A 20 -20.59 -24.05 -31.52
CA SER A 20 -19.85 -24.48 -30.31
C SER A 20 -18.65 -23.60 -29.98
N VAL A 21 -18.16 -22.74 -30.89
CA VAL A 21 -16.97 -21.87 -30.66
C VAL A 21 -17.34 -20.53 -30.00
N THR A 22 -18.63 -20.17 -29.95
CA THR A 22 -19.08 -18.88 -29.40
C THR A 22 -19.56 -18.95 -27.95
N ALA A 23 -19.55 -20.11 -27.31
CA ALA A 23 -20.23 -20.34 -26.03
C ALA A 23 -19.38 -20.15 -24.76
N CYS A 24 -18.09 -19.82 -24.84
CA CYS A 24 -17.20 -19.92 -23.68
C CYS A 24 -16.36 -18.68 -23.36
N ASN A 25 -16.75 -17.46 -23.70
CA ASN A 25 -15.95 -16.30 -23.32
C ASN A 25 -16.16 -15.85 -21.84
N ASN A 26 -17.27 -16.15 -21.21
CA ASN A 26 -17.54 -15.69 -19.83
C ASN A 26 -17.27 -16.73 -18.72
N TRP A 27 -16.99 -18.00 -19.08
CA TRP A 27 -16.76 -19.03 -18.05
C TRP A 27 -15.31 -19.08 -17.55
N LEU A 28 -14.38 -18.45 -18.26
CA LEU A 28 -12.97 -18.40 -17.87
C LEU A 28 -12.58 -17.11 -17.14
N ASP A 29 -13.51 -16.17 -17.00
CA ASP A 29 -13.29 -14.91 -16.29
C ASP A 29 -13.59 -15.08 -14.80
N VAL A 30 -12.90 -16.04 -14.16
CA VAL A 30 -12.92 -16.21 -12.71
C VAL A 30 -12.04 -15.11 -12.12
N LYS A 31 -12.67 -14.10 -11.51
CA LYS A 31 -11.93 -13.11 -10.74
C LYS A 31 -11.06 -13.83 -9.69
N PRO A 32 -9.81 -13.41 -9.49
CA PRO A 32 -9.00 -13.95 -8.42
C PRO A 32 -9.72 -13.80 -7.07
N LYS A 33 -9.67 -14.80 -6.21
CA LYS A 33 -10.33 -14.80 -4.90
C LYS A 33 -10.02 -13.54 -4.09
N THR A 34 -8.79 -13.03 -4.18
CA THR A 34 -8.36 -11.78 -3.53
C THR A 34 -9.07 -10.54 -4.06
N GLU A 35 -9.53 -10.54 -5.30
CA GLU A 35 -10.28 -9.44 -5.89
C GLU A 35 -11.75 -9.48 -5.47
N GLU A 36 -12.35 -10.67 -5.37
CA GLU A 36 -13.69 -10.85 -4.82
C GLU A 36 -13.75 -10.44 -3.35
N GLU A 37 -12.76 -10.84 -2.54
CA GLU A 37 -12.63 -10.45 -1.13
C GLU A 37 -12.48 -8.93 -0.98
N ALA A 38 -11.72 -8.27 -1.85
CA ALA A 38 -11.58 -6.82 -1.83
C ALA A 38 -12.88 -6.12 -2.28
N GLU A 39 -13.58 -6.63 -3.30
CA GLU A 39 -14.87 -6.07 -3.72
C GLU A 39 -15.94 -6.16 -2.61
N GLU A 40 -15.94 -7.25 -1.85
CA GLU A 40 -16.82 -7.42 -0.70
C GLU A 40 -16.43 -6.46 0.43
N LEU A 41 -15.16 -6.36 0.78
CA LEU A 41 -14.64 -5.45 1.80
C LEU A 41 -15.06 -4.00 1.52
N PHE A 42 -14.86 -3.52 0.30
CA PHE A 42 -15.15 -2.14 -0.09
C PHE A 42 -16.59 -1.92 -0.58
N SER A 43 -17.51 -2.83 -0.26
CA SER A 43 -18.92 -2.68 -0.61
C SER A 43 -19.67 -1.65 0.25
N ASN A 44 -19.12 -1.27 1.39
CA ASN A 44 -19.73 -0.35 2.35
C ASN A 44 -18.68 0.47 3.12
N MET A 45 -19.11 1.49 3.84
CA MET A 45 -18.26 2.41 4.60
C MET A 45 -17.43 1.71 5.69
N ASP A 46 -17.99 0.72 6.37
CA ASP A 46 -17.29 0.02 7.46
C ASP A 46 -16.10 -0.79 6.94
N GLY A 47 -16.19 -1.29 5.71
CA GLY A 47 -15.08 -1.93 5.03
C GLY A 47 -13.93 -0.97 4.74
N PHE A 48 -14.23 0.27 4.31
CA PHE A 48 -13.20 1.31 4.15
C PHE A 48 -12.55 1.68 5.48
N LYS A 49 -13.32 1.81 6.55
CA LYS A 49 -12.81 2.04 7.90
C LYS A 49 -11.88 0.91 8.33
N ALA A 50 -12.34 -0.32 8.17
CA ALA A 50 -11.55 -1.50 8.53
C ALA A 50 -10.24 -1.58 7.74
N ALA A 51 -10.26 -1.27 6.43
CA ALA A 51 -9.08 -1.24 5.60
C ALA A 51 -8.07 -0.18 6.06
N LEU A 52 -8.53 1.05 6.33
CA LEU A 52 -7.67 2.13 6.82
C LEU A 52 -7.09 1.80 8.21
N ALA A 53 -7.91 1.30 9.14
CA ALA A 53 -7.44 0.83 10.44
C ALA A 53 -6.44 -0.32 10.29
N GLY A 54 -6.64 -1.22 9.34
CA GLY A 54 -5.72 -2.30 9.00
C GLY A 54 -4.35 -1.79 8.55
N VAL A 55 -4.28 -0.68 7.81
CA VAL A 55 -3.01 -0.02 7.46
C VAL A 55 -2.29 0.45 8.72
N TYR A 56 -2.96 1.17 9.62
CA TYR A 56 -2.36 1.63 10.87
C TYR A 56 -1.90 0.47 11.76
N LEU A 57 -2.68 -0.61 11.84
CA LEU A 57 -2.28 -1.83 12.55
C LEU A 57 -1.04 -2.47 11.90
N GLY A 58 -0.94 -2.46 10.57
CA GLY A 58 0.26 -2.89 9.85
C GLY A 58 1.48 -2.04 10.21
N LEU A 59 1.31 -0.72 10.27
CA LEU A 59 2.38 0.21 10.65
C LEU A 59 2.81 0.06 12.12
N SER A 60 1.91 -0.36 13.01
CA SER A 60 2.22 -0.57 14.43
C SER A 60 2.93 -1.89 14.74
N GLN A 61 3.19 -2.73 13.73
CA GLN A 61 3.91 -3.98 13.93
C GLN A 61 5.39 -3.73 14.34
N PRO A 62 6.02 -4.68 15.05
CA PRO A 62 7.40 -4.55 15.51
C PRO A 62 8.42 -4.28 14.40
N GLU A 63 8.19 -4.79 13.21
CA GLU A 63 9.05 -4.56 12.04
C GLU A 63 9.03 -3.10 11.56
N LEU A 64 7.96 -2.37 11.90
CA LEU A 64 7.81 -0.95 11.55
C LEU A 64 7.82 -0.06 12.79
N TYR A 65 6.84 0.83 12.92
CA TYR A 65 6.84 1.87 13.97
C TYR A 65 6.55 1.32 15.37
N GLY A 66 6.10 0.06 15.50
CA GLY A 66 6.00 -0.61 16.79
C GLY A 66 7.35 -0.84 17.46
N ARG A 67 8.45 -0.90 16.71
CA ARG A 67 9.82 -1.01 17.26
C ARG A 67 10.91 -0.51 16.31
N GLU A 68 11.09 -1.16 15.15
CA GLU A 68 12.33 -0.99 14.35
C GLU A 68 12.46 0.40 13.74
N MET A 69 11.36 1.00 13.32
CA MET A 69 11.29 2.34 12.73
C MET A 69 11.16 3.47 13.77
N SER A 70 11.16 3.14 15.07
CA SER A 70 11.06 4.09 16.18
C SER A 70 12.29 4.00 17.08
N PHE A 71 12.26 3.12 18.07
CA PHE A 71 13.30 2.98 19.10
C PHE A 71 14.17 1.73 18.91
N GLY A 72 13.95 0.94 17.87
CA GLY A 72 14.74 -0.25 17.51
C GLY A 72 15.89 0.08 16.56
N MET A 73 15.86 -0.48 15.35
CA MET A 73 16.92 -0.38 14.35
C MET A 73 17.34 1.07 14.07
N VAL A 74 16.40 1.98 13.84
CA VAL A 74 16.74 3.38 13.47
C VAL A 74 17.40 4.12 14.62
N SER A 75 16.99 3.89 15.87
CA SER A 75 17.58 4.52 17.06
C SER A 75 19.00 4.00 17.31
N VAL A 76 19.23 2.69 17.09
CA VAL A 76 20.58 2.11 17.18
C VAL A 76 21.50 2.66 16.09
N LEU A 77 21.02 2.74 14.84
CA LEU A 77 21.76 3.35 13.72
C LEU A 77 22.05 4.84 13.96
N GLY A 78 21.09 5.55 14.59
CA GLY A 78 21.26 6.95 15.00
C GLY A 78 22.20 7.16 16.18
N GLN A 79 22.76 6.09 16.77
CA GLN A 79 23.64 6.15 17.96
C GLN A 79 22.98 6.88 19.14
N GLU A 80 21.63 6.76 19.26
CA GLU A 80 20.86 7.42 20.33
C GLU A 80 21.04 6.75 21.70
N TRP A 81 21.58 5.54 21.72
CA TRP A 81 21.89 4.79 22.93
C TRP A 81 23.25 5.25 23.47
N GLY A 82 23.28 5.77 24.70
CA GLY A 82 24.48 6.37 25.30
C GLY A 82 25.67 5.43 25.38
N GLU A 83 26.88 6.01 25.57
CA GLU A 83 28.12 5.27 25.80
C GLU A 83 27.94 4.27 26.97
N GLY A 84 28.27 3.01 26.73
CA GLY A 84 28.16 1.94 27.72
C GLY A 84 26.82 1.19 27.71
N ALA A 85 25.92 1.48 26.80
CA ALA A 85 24.76 0.63 26.57
C ALA A 85 25.26 -0.76 26.11
N THR A 86 25.14 -1.75 26.99
CA THR A 86 25.39 -3.15 26.63
C THR A 86 24.10 -3.70 26.03
N LEU A 87 24.09 -3.85 24.72
CA LEU A 87 23.02 -4.62 24.09
C LEU A 87 23.19 -6.08 24.49
N ASP A 88 22.16 -6.65 25.10
CA ASP A 88 22.13 -8.06 25.42
C ASP A 88 22.39 -8.88 24.12
N ASN A 89 23.27 -9.88 24.22
CA ASN A 89 23.63 -10.76 23.11
C ASN A 89 22.42 -11.48 22.45
N SER A 90 21.24 -11.47 23.10
CA SER A 90 20.00 -11.96 22.51
C SER A 90 19.52 -11.16 21.28
N TYR A 91 20.03 -9.94 21.08
CA TYR A 91 19.73 -9.07 19.92
C TYR A 91 20.96 -8.81 19.05
N SER A 92 21.52 -9.87 18.48
CA SER A 92 22.74 -9.82 17.66
C SER A 92 22.66 -8.82 16.50
N ALA A 93 21.49 -8.59 15.90
CA ALA A 93 21.30 -7.60 14.84
C ALA A 93 21.68 -6.18 15.31
N TYR A 94 21.24 -5.78 16.50
CA TYR A 94 21.53 -4.44 17.05
C TYR A 94 23.01 -4.24 17.36
N SER A 95 23.69 -5.27 17.85
CA SER A 95 25.16 -5.18 18.06
C SER A 95 25.94 -4.99 16.76
N TYR A 96 25.44 -5.53 15.67
CA TYR A 96 26.01 -5.31 14.34
C TYR A 96 25.70 -3.90 13.81
N PHE A 97 24.47 -3.40 14.02
CA PHE A 97 24.08 -2.03 13.62
C PHE A 97 24.85 -0.94 14.36
N LEU A 98 25.22 -1.13 15.62
CA LEU A 98 26.11 -0.21 16.33
C LEU A 98 27.44 0.04 15.62
N ASN A 99 27.91 -0.95 14.86
CA ASN A 99 29.14 -0.89 14.08
C ASN A 99 28.87 -0.74 12.57
N TYR A 100 27.64 -0.42 12.17
CA TYR A 100 27.21 -0.31 10.78
C TYR A 100 27.54 -1.57 9.95
N ASN A 101 27.54 -2.75 10.59
CA ASN A 101 27.81 -4.02 9.93
C ASN A 101 26.51 -4.62 9.39
N TYR A 102 26.24 -4.36 8.11
CA TYR A 102 25.05 -4.83 7.41
C TYR A 102 25.22 -6.21 6.75
N GLU A 103 26.45 -6.78 6.77
CA GLU A 103 26.73 -8.03 6.06
C GLU A 103 26.29 -9.29 6.82
N GLN A 104 26.04 -9.18 8.11
CA GLN A 104 25.63 -10.30 8.94
C GLN A 104 24.18 -10.73 8.63
N SER A 105 23.93 -12.04 8.70
CA SER A 105 22.59 -12.58 8.39
C SER A 105 21.49 -11.99 9.27
N ALA A 106 21.77 -11.74 10.56
CA ALA A 106 20.81 -11.12 11.46
C ALA A 106 20.46 -9.69 11.06
N SER A 107 21.45 -8.89 10.64
CA SER A 107 21.24 -7.53 10.14
C SER A 107 20.42 -7.55 8.84
N LYS A 108 20.81 -8.40 7.88
CA LYS A 108 20.08 -8.55 6.61
C LYS A 108 18.64 -8.96 6.84
N SER A 109 18.38 -9.96 7.68
CA SER A 109 17.01 -10.42 7.97
C SER A 109 16.14 -9.30 8.57
N LEU A 110 16.70 -8.45 9.42
CA LEU A 110 15.95 -7.34 10.01
C LEU A 110 15.67 -6.22 8.99
N ILE A 111 16.67 -5.88 8.16
CA ILE A 111 16.52 -4.94 7.05
C ILE A 111 15.45 -5.42 6.07
N ASP A 112 15.52 -6.71 5.69
CA ASP A 112 14.54 -7.32 4.79
C ASP A 112 13.13 -7.33 5.39
N ALA A 113 13.00 -7.55 6.70
CA ALA A 113 11.71 -7.52 7.38
C ALA A 113 11.09 -6.11 7.34
N VAL A 114 11.88 -5.07 7.61
CA VAL A 114 11.42 -3.66 7.51
C VAL A 114 11.00 -3.34 6.06
N TRP A 115 11.85 -3.68 5.09
CA TRP A 115 11.57 -3.44 3.68
C TRP A 115 10.28 -4.11 3.22
N ASN A 116 10.16 -5.40 3.45
CA ASN A 116 9.01 -6.18 3.00
C ASN A 116 7.71 -5.73 3.67
N LYS A 117 7.75 -5.47 5.00
CA LYS A 117 6.55 -5.03 5.72
C LYS A 117 6.11 -3.62 5.32
N MET A 118 7.05 -2.73 4.99
CA MET A 118 6.72 -1.40 4.49
C MET A 118 6.03 -1.47 3.12
N TYR A 119 6.57 -2.26 2.17
CA TYR A 119 5.94 -2.41 0.86
C TYR A 119 4.62 -3.19 0.89
N GLU A 120 4.44 -4.13 1.83
CA GLU A 120 3.15 -4.74 2.11
C GLU A 120 2.11 -3.69 2.55
N SER A 121 2.50 -2.80 3.46
CA SER A 121 1.63 -1.72 3.93
C SER A 121 1.32 -0.72 2.82
N ILE A 122 2.28 -0.41 1.95
CA ILE A 122 2.09 0.42 0.75
C ILE A 122 1.10 -0.24 -0.23
N ALA A 123 1.18 -1.55 -0.43
CA ALA A 123 0.24 -2.27 -1.30
C ALA A 123 -1.19 -2.19 -0.75
N ASN A 124 -1.37 -2.30 0.57
CA ASN A 124 -2.66 -2.14 1.24
C ASN A 124 -3.22 -0.72 1.06
N VAL A 125 -2.40 0.31 1.23
CA VAL A 125 -2.79 1.71 0.97
C VAL A 125 -3.15 1.92 -0.50
N ASN A 126 -2.39 1.35 -1.44
CA ASN A 126 -2.69 1.46 -2.85
C ASN A 126 -4.04 0.81 -3.20
N THR A 127 -4.36 -0.32 -2.56
CA THR A 127 -5.69 -0.95 -2.69
C THR A 127 -6.78 -0.01 -2.18
N LEU A 128 -6.58 0.60 -1.01
CA LEU A 128 -7.53 1.55 -0.44
C LEU A 128 -7.74 2.77 -1.36
N ILE A 129 -6.67 3.33 -1.94
CA ILE A 129 -6.74 4.45 -2.88
C ILE A 129 -7.52 4.03 -4.14
N GLN A 130 -7.21 2.87 -4.71
CA GLN A 130 -7.89 2.35 -5.89
C GLN A 130 -9.39 2.17 -5.67
N TYR A 131 -9.77 1.51 -4.57
CA TYR A 131 -11.18 1.29 -4.26
C TYR A 131 -11.91 2.56 -3.83
N SER A 132 -11.21 3.55 -3.26
CA SER A 132 -11.80 4.87 -3.00
C SER A 132 -12.27 5.53 -4.29
N ASP A 133 -11.51 5.41 -5.38
CA ASP A 133 -11.92 5.92 -6.68
C ASP A 133 -13.05 5.09 -7.32
N LEU A 134 -12.95 3.77 -7.26
CA LEU A 134 -13.95 2.86 -7.84
C LEU A 134 -15.31 2.92 -7.14
N LYS A 135 -15.33 3.18 -5.83
CA LYS A 135 -16.51 3.16 -4.97
C LYS A 135 -16.78 4.54 -4.34
N LYS A 136 -16.50 5.60 -5.09
CA LYS A 136 -16.67 6.98 -4.61
C LYS A 136 -18.08 7.26 -4.08
N ASP A 137 -19.10 6.68 -4.70
CA ASP A 137 -20.49 6.85 -4.27
C ASP A 137 -20.77 6.19 -2.90
N VAL A 138 -20.07 5.10 -2.57
CA VAL A 138 -20.13 4.46 -1.25
C VAL A 138 -19.54 5.36 -0.17
N LEU A 139 -18.46 6.06 -0.48
CA LEU A 139 -17.78 6.97 0.43
C LEU A 139 -18.53 8.30 0.60
N GLY A 140 -19.21 8.79 -0.44
CA GLY A 140 -19.94 10.06 -0.39
C GLY A 140 -19.02 11.20 0.11
N ASP A 141 -19.44 11.90 1.15
CA ASP A 141 -18.71 13.02 1.75
C ASP A 141 -17.37 12.61 2.39
N TYR A 142 -17.20 11.34 2.74
CA TYR A 142 -15.95 10.81 3.31
C TYR A 142 -14.87 10.48 2.27
N TYR A 143 -15.19 10.53 0.98
CA TYR A 143 -14.22 10.24 -0.08
C TYR A 143 -12.93 11.04 0.06
N GLY A 144 -13.04 12.35 0.27
CA GLY A 144 -11.88 13.22 0.43
C GLY A 144 -11.03 12.86 1.65
N ILE A 145 -11.68 12.53 2.76
CA ILE A 145 -10.99 12.19 4.01
C ILE A 145 -10.24 10.85 3.84
N VAL A 146 -10.94 9.79 3.43
CA VAL A 146 -10.34 8.46 3.30
C VAL A 146 -9.21 8.43 2.29
N LYS A 147 -9.45 9.00 1.10
CA LYS A 147 -8.43 9.04 0.05
C LYS A 147 -7.28 9.97 0.39
N GLY A 148 -7.57 11.12 0.98
CA GLY A 148 -6.54 12.08 1.39
C GLY A 148 -5.60 11.48 2.45
N GLU A 149 -6.15 10.82 3.45
CA GLU A 149 -5.37 10.12 4.48
C GLU A 149 -4.55 8.97 3.89
N ALA A 150 -5.12 8.18 2.99
CA ALA A 150 -4.40 7.10 2.30
C ALA A 150 -3.22 7.63 1.46
N LEU A 151 -3.39 8.75 0.73
CA LEU A 151 -2.30 9.38 -0.02
C LEU A 151 -1.20 9.90 0.90
N ALA A 152 -1.56 10.53 2.03
CA ALA A 152 -0.59 10.99 3.02
C ALA A 152 0.21 9.82 3.63
N LEU A 153 -0.45 8.71 3.96
CA LEU A 153 0.20 7.49 4.45
C LEU A 153 1.14 6.89 3.40
N ARG A 154 0.75 6.86 2.13
CA ARG A 154 1.61 6.38 1.04
C ARG A 154 2.87 7.24 0.92
N ALA A 155 2.72 8.54 0.92
CA ALA A 155 3.84 9.48 0.86
C ALA A 155 4.77 9.33 2.08
N TYR A 156 4.22 9.20 3.27
CA TYR A 156 4.94 9.01 4.52
C TYR A 156 5.80 7.75 4.50
N MET A 157 5.20 6.61 4.16
CA MET A 157 5.90 5.33 4.08
C MET A 157 7.02 5.33 3.04
N HIS A 158 6.76 5.87 1.87
CA HIS A 158 7.77 5.98 0.82
C HIS A 158 8.90 6.93 1.22
N PHE A 159 8.60 8.05 1.88
CA PHE A 159 9.62 8.98 2.34
C PHE A 159 10.55 8.34 3.37
N ASP A 160 10.02 7.53 4.29
CA ASP A 160 10.84 6.80 5.25
C ASP A 160 11.71 5.71 4.57
N LEU A 161 11.17 5.01 3.57
CA LEU A 161 11.97 4.11 2.74
C LEU A 161 13.09 4.85 2.00
N LEU A 162 12.82 6.05 1.47
CA LEU A 162 13.84 6.86 0.80
C LEU A 162 14.96 7.22 1.78
N ARG A 163 14.60 7.67 2.99
CA ARG A 163 15.58 8.05 4.03
C ARG A 163 16.48 6.89 4.47
N LEU A 164 15.94 5.67 4.50
CA LEU A 164 16.67 4.48 4.95
C LEU A 164 17.51 3.84 3.86
N PHE A 165 17.01 3.80 2.63
CA PHE A 165 17.55 2.93 1.59
C PHE A 165 18.12 3.68 0.38
N ALA A 166 17.90 4.99 0.27
CA ALA A 166 18.46 5.76 -0.82
C ALA A 166 19.92 6.16 -0.56
N PRO A 167 20.71 6.47 -1.61
CA PRO A 167 22.01 7.06 -1.46
C PRO A 167 21.94 8.37 -0.66
N TYR A 168 22.94 8.63 0.18
CA TYR A 168 22.99 9.86 0.99
C TYR A 168 23.15 11.14 0.15
N ASP A 169 23.71 11.01 -1.04
CA ASP A 169 23.94 12.14 -1.95
C ASP A 169 22.83 12.22 -2.99
N PHE A 170 21.82 13.04 -2.71
CA PHE A 170 20.72 13.33 -3.60
C PHE A 170 21.06 14.28 -4.75
N SER A 171 22.27 14.85 -4.79
CA SER A 171 22.69 15.73 -5.88
C SER A 171 23.08 14.95 -7.14
N ASP A 172 23.41 13.68 -7.03
CA ASP A 172 23.75 12.81 -8.15
C ASP A 172 22.50 12.20 -8.78
N ASN A 173 21.94 12.91 -9.75
CA ASN A 173 20.75 12.44 -10.50
C ASN A 173 21.01 11.19 -11.37
N ALA A 174 22.26 10.72 -11.48
CA ALA A 174 22.57 9.48 -12.19
C ALA A 174 22.30 8.24 -11.31
N LYS A 175 22.26 8.40 -9.99
CA LYS A 175 21.99 7.31 -9.05
C LYS A 175 20.49 7.11 -8.90
N VAL A 176 20.05 5.88 -9.14
CA VAL A 176 18.68 5.46 -8.80
C VAL A 176 18.63 5.06 -7.32
N ALA A 177 17.48 5.33 -6.69
CA ALA A 177 17.26 4.98 -5.29
C ALA A 177 16.37 3.72 -5.19
N ILE A 178 15.10 3.93 -4.97
CA ILE A 178 14.10 2.89 -4.71
C ILE A 178 12.86 3.13 -5.59
N PRO A 179 12.00 2.13 -5.78
CA PRO A 179 10.75 2.33 -6.52
C PRO A 179 9.71 3.10 -5.69
N TYR A 180 8.97 4.02 -6.34
CA TYR A 180 7.73 4.57 -5.80
C TYR A 180 6.56 3.79 -6.38
N VAL A 181 5.84 3.05 -5.53
CA VAL A 181 4.82 2.09 -5.95
C VAL A 181 3.43 2.73 -5.85
N LEU A 182 2.75 2.83 -6.99
CA LEU A 182 1.43 3.48 -7.12
C LEU A 182 0.27 2.49 -7.21
N GLU A 183 0.57 1.22 -7.48
CA GLU A 183 -0.44 0.19 -7.71
C GLU A 183 -0.37 -0.92 -6.65
N PRO A 184 -1.50 -1.58 -6.33
CA PRO A 184 -1.53 -2.66 -5.34
C PRO A 184 -0.66 -3.87 -5.70
N LYS A 185 -0.55 -4.16 -6.99
CA LYS A 185 0.18 -5.33 -7.53
C LYS A 185 1.00 -4.91 -8.76
N PRO A 186 2.09 -4.16 -8.57
CA PRO A 186 2.94 -3.80 -9.68
C PRO A 186 3.68 -5.03 -10.21
N ALA A 187 3.71 -5.21 -11.52
CA ALA A 187 4.50 -6.27 -12.15
C ALA A 187 6.00 -6.02 -11.93
N ILE A 188 6.45 -4.81 -12.19
CA ILE A 188 7.79 -4.29 -11.91
C ILE A 188 7.65 -2.78 -11.65
N ALA A 189 8.13 -2.32 -10.50
CA ALA A 189 8.21 -0.89 -10.23
C ALA A 189 9.64 -0.39 -10.51
N PRO A 190 9.82 0.59 -11.42
CA PRO A 190 11.15 1.09 -11.74
C PRO A 190 11.75 1.85 -10.55
N GLN A 191 13.04 1.68 -10.35
CA GLN A 191 13.79 2.53 -9.44
C GLN A 191 13.84 3.97 -10.00
N LEU A 192 13.71 4.94 -9.12
CA LEU A 192 13.68 6.36 -9.48
C LEU A 192 14.93 7.06 -8.94
N THR A 193 15.31 8.16 -9.59
CA THR A 193 16.29 9.07 -8.97
C THR A 193 15.67 9.71 -7.72
N PRO A 194 16.47 10.10 -6.71
CA PRO A 194 15.94 10.75 -5.50
C PRO A 194 15.08 11.97 -5.79
N ALA A 195 15.48 12.81 -6.76
CA ALA A 195 14.72 13.98 -7.16
C ALA A 195 13.33 13.59 -7.70
N LYS A 196 13.28 12.60 -8.60
CA LYS A 196 12.01 12.11 -9.16
C LYS A 196 11.13 11.45 -8.11
N PHE A 197 11.75 10.75 -7.17
CA PHE A 197 11.03 10.12 -6.06
C PHE A 197 10.35 11.19 -5.17
N ILE A 198 11.06 12.26 -4.84
CA ILE A 198 10.53 13.39 -4.05
C ILE A 198 9.38 14.08 -4.78
N GLU A 199 9.42 14.19 -6.11
CA GLU A 199 8.28 14.72 -6.88
C GLU A 199 6.99 13.90 -6.62
N PHE A 200 7.08 12.56 -6.59
CA PHE A 200 5.92 11.71 -6.27
C PHE A 200 5.45 11.87 -4.81
N VAL A 201 6.40 11.98 -3.87
CA VAL A 201 6.05 12.26 -2.45
C VAL A 201 5.27 13.56 -2.34
N LEU A 202 5.76 14.63 -2.97
CA LEU A 202 5.12 15.95 -2.93
C LEU A 202 3.78 15.96 -3.67
N ASP A 203 3.66 15.24 -4.78
CA ASP A 203 2.41 15.11 -5.52
C ASP A 203 1.33 14.43 -4.64
N ASP A 204 1.67 13.34 -3.98
CA ASP A 204 0.75 12.66 -3.06
C ASP A 204 0.36 13.56 -1.87
N LEU A 205 1.32 14.25 -1.26
CA LEU A 205 1.04 15.16 -0.14
C LEU A 205 0.17 16.34 -0.55
N ASN A 206 0.41 16.94 -1.73
CA ASN A 206 -0.41 18.04 -2.23
C ASN A 206 -1.84 17.59 -2.53
N LYS A 207 -2.01 16.42 -3.16
CA LYS A 207 -3.33 15.82 -3.39
C LYS A 207 -4.04 15.49 -2.08
N ALA A 208 -3.31 14.94 -1.11
CA ALA A 208 -3.85 14.67 0.22
C ALA A 208 -4.33 15.95 0.90
N LEU A 209 -3.50 17.01 0.89
CA LEU A 209 -3.84 18.31 1.47
C LEU A 209 -5.10 18.89 0.84
N ASP A 210 -5.22 18.85 -0.49
CA ASP A 210 -6.40 19.36 -1.20
C ASP A 210 -7.67 18.57 -0.83
N LEU A 211 -7.59 17.26 -0.71
CA LEU A 211 -8.70 16.40 -0.33
C LEU A 211 -9.11 16.58 1.15
N LEU A 212 -8.15 16.78 2.03
CA LEU A 212 -8.37 16.92 3.48
C LEU A 212 -8.87 18.31 3.90
N LYS A 213 -8.94 19.29 2.98
CA LYS A 213 -9.51 20.63 3.29
C LYS A 213 -10.94 20.59 3.82
N ILE A 214 -11.68 19.53 3.51
CA ILE A 214 -13.04 19.32 4.01
C ILE A 214 -13.08 18.68 5.41
N ASP A 215 -11.93 18.21 5.91
CA ASP A 215 -11.86 17.54 7.19
C ASP A 215 -12.13 18.55 8.33
N PRO A 216 -13.11 18.31 9.19
CA PRO A 216 -13.39 19.19 10.32
C PRO A 216 -12.22 19.39 11.27
N ILE A 217 -11.32 18.40 11.40
CA ILE A 217 -10.10 18.55 12.20
C ILE A 217 -9.18 19.59 11.56
N TYR A 218 -8.99 19.52 10.25
CA TYR A 218 -8.21 20.51 9.49
C TYR A 218 -8.81 21.91 9.60
N LEU A 219 -10.15 22.01 9.60
CA LEU A 219 -10.87 23.28 9.73
C LEU A 219 -10.83 23.89 11.14
N GLY A 220 -10.15 23.21 12.10
CA GLY A 220 -10.09 23.68 13.48
C GLY A 220 -11.44 23.67 14.19
N SER A 221 -12.39 22.89 13.69
CA SER A 221 -13.68 22.72 14.34
C SER A 221 -13.48 22.18 15.76
N ASP A 222 -14.12 22.83 16.75
CA ASP A 222 -14.09 22.35 18.12
C ASP A 222 -14.76 20.97 18.19
N VAL A 223 -13.92 19.93 18.26
CA VAL A 223 -14.39 18.54 18.36
C VAL A 223 -15.07 18.24 19.71
N SER A 224 -14.91 19.13 20.70
CA SER A 224 -15.54 18.98 22.03
C SER A 224 -17.07 19.17 21.99
N GLY A 225 -17.60 19.87 20.99
CA GLY A 225 -19.02 20.09 20.80
C GLY A 225 -19.65 19.23 19.68
N ILE A 226 -18.87 18.40 19.01
CA ILE A 226 -19.37 17.52 17.96
C ILE A 226 -20.06 16.31 18.62
N ASP A 227 -21.31 16.08 18.21
CA ASP A 227 -22.11 14.95 18.66
C ASP A 227 -21.27 13.66 18.67
N ASN A 228 -21.37 12.92 19.77
CA ASN A 228 -20.66 11.63 19.94
C ASN A 228 -20.83 10.68 18.76
N GLY A 229 -21.89 10.80 17.96
CA GLY A 229 -22.11 10.10 16.71
C GLY A 229 -21.10 10.46 15.62
N TYR A 230 -20.69 11.71 15.53
CA TYR A 230 -19.69 12.15 14.54
C TYR A 230 -18.29 11.63 14.90
N LEU A 231 -17.88 11.73 16.16
CA LEU A 231 -16.59 11.16 16.63
C LEU A 231 -16.61 9.63 16.60
N ALA A 232 -17.72 8.99 16.96
CA ALA A 232 -17.86 7.54 16.88
C ALA A 232 -17.79 7.03 15.42
N ASN A 233 -18.25 7.83 14.47
CA ASN A 233 -18.14 7.51 13.03
C ASN A 233 -16.77 7.89 12.43
N ARG A 234 -15.93 8.61 13.16
CA ARG A 234 -14.59 9.06 12.76
C ARG A 234 -13.45 8.29 13.43
N ASN A 235 -13.69 7.11 13.94
CA ASN A 235 -12.64 6.19 14.40
C ASN A 235 -11.63 5.79 13.30
N PHE A 236 -11.44 6.65 12.28
CA PHE A 236 -10.36 6.55 11.32
C PHE A 236 -9.07 7.16 11.85
N HIS A 237 -9.19 8.21 12.66
CA HIS A 237 -8.03 8.87 13.24
C HIS A 237 -7.69 8.15 14.54
N MET A 238 -6.68 7.31 14.50
CA MET A 238 -6.01 6.87 15.71
C MET A 238 -5.21 8.08 16.24
N ASN A 239 -5.66 8.64 17.37
CA ASN A 239 -4.93 9.65 18.10
C ASN A 239 -3.59 9.11 18.59
#